data_9acf14081a1c165487bf954ba955eee5
#
_entry.id   9acf14081a1c165487bf954ba955eee5
#
_cell.length_a   1.000
_cell.length_b   1.000
_cell.length_c   1.000
_cell.angle_alpha   90.00
_cell.angle_beta   90.00
_cell.angle_gamma   90.00
#
_symmetry.space_group_name_H-M   'P 1'
#
loop_
_entity.id
_entity.type
_entity.pdbx_description
1 polymer ?
#
loop_
_entity_poly.entity_id
_entity_poly.type
_entity_poly.pdbx_seq_one_letter_code
_entity_poly.pdbx_strand_id
1 'polypeptide(L)'
;MKVDVQKKVRIIQKAMDSIRKSDKTLHTITFPRLAQELDIPFDEITEFFLSIEDIFLNEQKRVNRKIENFLETGLKNAKTANDAKELLETVFLTFIELLPDYSDLVFSASFYLPKCIEERNRAKKYYKQVFRKIIKKGWPGKIDAVLDRQTDLVLLSAYGFYEYCATVGKRERKAILKDFNNMINLHLQDRLFF
;
A
#
# COMPACT_ATOMS: atom_id res chain seq x y z
N MET A 1 15.66 23.78 7.21
CA MET A 1 15.22 22.36 7.29
C MET A 1 13.71 22.15 7.18
N LYS A 2 12.84 22.84 7.95
CA LYS A 2 11.36 22.67 7.82
C LYS A 2 10.78 23.16 6.47
N VAL A 3 11.30 24.25 5.93
CA VAL A 3 10.83 24.84 4.66
C VAL A 3 11.09 23.89 3.49
N ASP A 4 12.26 23.23 3.47
CA ASP A 4 12.65 22.31 2.39
C ASP A 4 11.78 21.05 2.34
N VAL A 5 11.36 20.52 3.50
CA VAL A 5 10.46 19.35 3.56
C VAL A 5 9.08 19.69 3.01
N GLN A 6 8.54 20.87 3.34
CA GLN A 6 7.24 21.32 2.82
C GLN A 6 7.28 21.52 1.30
N LYS A 7 8.35 22.15 0.79
CA LYS A 7 8.57 22.35 -0.63
C LYS A 7 8.62 21.01 -1.38
N LYS A 8 9.42 20.06 -0.88
CA LYS A 8 9.51 18.72 -1.44
C LYS A 8 8.15 18.01 -1.48
N VAL A 9 7.40 18.05 -0.40
CA VAL A 9 6.05 17.44 -0.32
C VAL A 9 5.11 18.09 -1.33
N ARG A 10 5.14 19.42 -1.47
CA ARG A 10 4.32 20.14 -2.46
C ARG A 10 4.65 19.74 -3.90
N ILE A 11 5.93 19.56 -4.23
CA ILE A 11 6.35 19.11 -5.58
C ILE A 11 5.81 17.70 -5.82
N ILE A 12 5.94 16.77 -4.88
CA ILE A 12 5.42 15.40 -5.00
C ILE A 12 3.91 15.43 -5.23
N GLN A 13 3.16 16.17 -4.42
CA GLN A 13 1.70 16.27 -4.54
C GLN A 13 1.27 16.80 -5.91
N LYS A 14 1.85 17.93 -6.34
CA LYS A 14 1.57 18.50 -7.66
C LYS A 14 1.94 17.52 -8.78
N ALA A 15 3.10 16.86 -8.70
CA ALA A 15 3.53 15.87 -9.67
C ALA A 15 2.54 14.70 -9.75
N MET A 16 2.12 14.15 -8.61
CA MET A 16 1.14 13.07 -8.58
C MET A 16 -0.22 13.49 -9.10
N ASP A 17 -0.67 14.71 -8.80
CA ASP A 17 -1.92 15.25 -9.33
C ASP A 17 -1.89 15.44 -10.85
N SER A 18 -0.76 15.94 -11.40
CA SER A 18 -0.54 16.04 -12.84
C SER A 18 -0.55 14.65 -13.51
N ILE A 19 0.14 13.69 -12.91
CA ILE A 19 0.22 12.32 -13.40
C ILE A 19 -1.16 11.65 -13.41
N ARG A 20 -1.96 11.82 -12.36
CA ARG A 20 -3.33 11.26 -12.26
C ARG A 20 -4.31 11.83 -13.26
N LYS A 21 -4.16 13.10 -13.64
CA LYS A 21 -5.05 13.79 -14.58
C LYS A 21 -4.74 13.52 -16.04
N SER A 22 -3.68 12.82 -16.33
CA SER A 22 -3.20 12.56 -17.68
C SER A 22 -3.16 11.08 -17.99
N ASP A 23 -3.50 10.69 -19.24
CA ASP A 23 -3.31 9.33 -19.77
C ASP A 23 -1.82 9.01 -20.02
N LYS A 24 -0.94 9.42 -19.09
CA LYS A 24 0.51 9.23 -19.23
C LYS A 24 0.92 7.84 -18.80
N THR A 25 1.83 7.27 -19.56
CA THR A 25 2.59 6.09 -19.13
C THR A 25 3.84 6.51 -18.37
N LEU A 26 4.40 5.63 -17.56
CA LEU A 26 5.64 5.89 -16.80
C LEU A 26 6.78 6.42 -17.66
N HIS A 27 6.87 5.94 -18.93
CA HIS A 27 7.93 6.30 -19.87
C HIS A 27 7.79 7.71 -20.48
N THR A 28 6.62 8.32 -20.39
CA THR A 28 6.37 9.66 -20.97
C THR A 28 6.57 10.79 -19.96
N ILE A 29 6.85 10.45 -18.70
CA ILE A 29 7.05 11.43 -17.63
C ILE A 29 8.54 11.78 -17.54
N THR A 30 8.86 13.04 -17.83
CA THR A 30 10.23 13.57 -17.71
C THR A 30 10.25 14.82 -16.84
N PHE A 31 11.40 15.14 -16.25
CA PHE A 31 11.53 16.35 -15.43
C PHE A 31 11.24 17.65 -16.19
N PRO A 32 11.75 17.88 -17.42
CA PRO A 32 11.42 19.09 -18.18
C PRO A 32 9.92 19.25 -18.41
N ARG A 33 9.26 18.16 -18.80
CA ARG A 33 7.80 18.17 -19.02
C ARG A 33 7.04 18.42 -17.71
N LEU A 34 7.48 17.79 -16.62
CA LEU A 34 6.88 17.99 -15.31
C LEU A 34 7.06 19.43 -14.81
N ALA A 35 8.24 20.02 -14.99
CA ALA A 35 8.53 21.42 -14.65
C ALA A 35 7.58 22.37 -15.39
N GLN A 36 7.43 22.17 -16.69
CA GLN A 36 6.52 22.96 -17.52
C GLN A 36 5.04 22.82 -17.08
N GLU A 37 4.56 21.60 -16.81
CA GLU A 37 3.18 21.35 -16.41
C GLU A 37 2.85 21.88 -15.00
N LEU A 38 3.84 21.89 -14.12
CA LEU A 38 3.69 22.36 -12.74
C LEU A 38 3.93 23.86 -12.58
N ASP A 39 4.39 24.51 -13.63
CA ASP A 39 4.82 25.92 -13.62
C ASP A 39 5.83 26.17 -12.49
N ILE A 40 6.90 25.35 -12.46
CA ILE A 40 8.01 25.49 -11.51
C ILE A 40 9.34 25.36 -12.24
N PRO A 41 10.40 26.05 -11.78
CA PRO A 41 11.73 25.94 -12.35
C PRO A 41 12.23 24.49 -12.35
N PHE A 42 12.90 24.07 -13.42
CA PHE A 42 13.52 22.75 -13.51
C PHE A 42 14.50 22.50 -12.36
N ASP A 43 15.29 23.47 -11.99
CA ASP A 43 16.28 23.39 -10.91
C ASP A 43 15.59 23.13 -9.55
N GLU A 44 14.38 23.64 -9.36
CA GLU A 44 13.60 23.39 -8.14
C GLU A 44 13.21 21.91 -8.00
N ILE A 45 12.98 21.21 -9.09
CA ILE A 45 12.71 19.76 -9.07
C ILE A 45 13.99 18.99 -8.79
N THR A 46 15.07 19.34 -9.51
CA THR A 46 16.36 18.63 -9.43
C THR A 46 17.09 18.85 -8.11
N GLU A 47 16.76 19.92 -7.37
CA GLU A 47 17.24 20.12 -6.00
C GLU A 47 16.81 18.97 -5.05
N PHE A 48 15.61 18.39 -5.26
CA PHE A 48 15.06 17.37 -4.38
C PHE A 48 15.06 15.96 -4.95
N PHE A 49 15.13 15.81 -6.26
CA PHE A 49 14.97 14.52 -6.95
C PHE A 49 16.05 14.36 -8.03
N LEU A 50 16.72 13.22 -8.02
CA LEU A 50 17.70 12.86 -9.03
C LEU A 50 17.06 12.25 -10.28
N SER A 51 15.85 11.70 -10.14
CA SER A 51 15.12 11.04 -11.22
C SER A 51 13.60 11.09 -10.96
N ILE A 52 12.83 10.85 -12.00
CA ILE A 52 11.36 10.64 -11.87
C ILE A 52 11.05 9.48 -10.94
N GLU A 53 11.88 8.44 -10.93
CA GLU A 53 11.76 7.32 -10.01
C GLU A 53 11.76 7.75 -8.54
N ASP A 54 12.55 8.78 -8.17
CA ASP A 54 12.59 9.29 -6.80
C ASP A 54 11.26 9.91 -6.36
N ILE A 55 10.51 10.52 -7.29
CA ILE A 55 9.18 11.07 -7.01
C ILE A 55 8.22 9.91 -6.69
N PHE A 56 8.17 8.87 -7.54
CA PHE A 56 7.35 7.69 -7.30
C PHE A 56 7.75 6.96 -6.02
N LEU A 57 9.05 6.79 -5.78
CA LEU A 57 9.57 6.17 -4.56
C LEU A 57 9.13 6.93 -3.30
N ASN A 58 9.20 8.26 -3.30
CA ASN A 58 8.76 9.06 -2.16
C ASN A 58 7.26 8.91 -1.90
N GLU A 59 6.44 8.90 -2.97
CA GLU A 59 5.01 8.68 -2.83
C GLU A 59 4.68 7.28 -2.32
N GLN A 60 5.32 6.24 -2.86
CA GLN A 60 5.17 4.87 -2.39
C GLN A 60 5.55 4.73 -0.92
N LYS A 61 6.67 5.33 -0.50
CA LYS A 61 7.07 5.37 0.91
C LYS A 61 6.05 6.11 1.79
N ARG A 62 5.44 7.19 1.29
CA ARG A 62 4.40 7.91 2.01
C ARG A 62 3.18 7.03 2.28
N VAL A 63 2.70 6.32 1.26
CA VAL A 63 1.56 5.40 1.39
C VAL A 63 1.92 4.23 2.31
N ASN A 64 3.06 3.59 2.10
CA ASN A 64 3.51 2.48 2.96
C ASN A 64 3.57 2.90 4.43
N ARG A 65 4.12 4.08 4.75
CA ARG A 65 4.17 4.59 6.13
C ARG A 65 2.79 4.79 6.76
N LYS A 66 1.79 5.25 5.98
CA LYS A 66 0.41 5.36 6.49
C LYS A 66 -0.11 3.99 6.92
N ILE A 67 0.11 2.97 6.09
CA ILE A 67 -0.31 1.59 6.37
C ILE A 67 0.48 1.00 7.56
N GLU A 68 1.78 1.20 7.58
CA GLU A 68 2.66 0.73 8.66
C GLU A 68 2.24 1.32 10.01
N ASN A 69 2.03 2.64 10.08
CA ASN A 69 1.57 3.32 11.28
C ASN A 69 0.20 2.83 11.75
N PHE A 70 -0.72 2.60 10.81
CA PHE A 70 -2.03 2.03 11.12
C PHE A 70 -1.90 0.63 11.73
N LEU A 71 -1.12 -0.24 11.11
CA LEU A 71 -0.87 -1.61 11.57
C LEU A 71 -0.19 -1.65 12.94
N GLU A 72 0.85 -0.83 13.16
CA GLU A 72 1.56 -0.77 14.44
C GLU A 72 0.65 -0.29 15.56
N THR A 73 -0.11 0.78 15.31
CA THR A 73 -1.05 1.33 16.28
C THR A 73 -2.16 0.32 16.59
N GLY A 74 -2.73 -0.30 15.57
CA GLY A 74 -3.76 -1.32 15.72
C GLY A 74 -3.26 -2.53 16.52
N LEU A 75 -2.08 -3.06 16.17
CA LEU A 75 -1.50 -4.21 16.87
C LEU A 75 -1.15 -3.91 18.33
N LYS A 76 -0.69 -2.69 18.64
CA LYS A 76 -0.44 -2.22 20.01
C LYS A 76 -1.73 -2.15 20.83
N ASN A 77 -2.82 -1.72 20.20
CA ASN A 77 -4.11 -1.53 20.85
C ASN A 77 -4.93 -2.83 20.96
N ALA A 78 -4.74 -3.77 20.05
CA ALA A 78 -5.40 -5.07 20.12
C ALA A 78 -4.96 -5.82 21.39
N LYS A 79 -5.86 -6.03 22.36
CA LYS A 79 -5.60 -6.74 23.63
C LYS A 79 -6.07 -8.16 23.61
N THR A 80 -7.17 -8.45 22.92
CA THR A 80 -7.83 -9.75 22.82
C THR A 80 -7.65 -10.38 21.43
N ALA A 81 -8.03 -11.64 21.32
CA ALA A 81 -8.10 -12.33 20.02
C ALA A 81 -9.14 -11.65 19.09
N ASN A 82 -10.25 -11.18 19.65
CA ASN A 82 -11.28 -10.50 18.87
C ASN A 82 -10.78 -9.16 18.30
N ASP A 83 -10.09 -8.35 19.10
CA ASP A 83 -9.48 -7.10 18.62
C ASP A 83 -8.51 -7.34 17.45
N ALA A 84 -7.76 -8.45 17.49
CA ALA A 84 -6.84 -8.81 16.42
C ALA A 84 -7.57 -9.23 15.13
N LYS A 85 -8.73 -9.90 15.22
CA LYS A 85 -9.58 -10.23 14.07
C LYS A 85 -10.17 -8.97 13.46
N GLU A 86 -10.74 -8.09 14.27
CA GLU A 86 -11.28 -6.79 13.83
C GLU A 86 -10.19 -5.92 13.18
N LEU A 87 -8.97 -5.93 13.73
CA LEU A 87 -7.84 -5.24 13.11
C LEU A 87 -7.56 -5.77 11.72
N LEU A 88 -7.56 -7.10 11.51
CA LEU A 88 -7.31 -7.70 10.20
C LEU A 88 -8.37 -7.26 9.17
N GLU A 89 -9.64 -7.26 9.55
CA GLU A 89 -10.74 -6.80 8.68
C GLU A 89 -10.61 -5.30 8.35
N THR A 90 -10.27 -4.48 9.34
CA THR A 90 -10.11 -3.03 9.17
C THR A 90 -8.90 -2.69 8.31
N VAL A 91 -7.84 -3.49 8.33
CA VAL A 91 -6.67 -3.31 7.45
C VAL A 91 -7.06 -3.36 5.98
N PHE A 92 -7.88 -4.31 5.57
CA PHE A 92 -8.31 -4.43 4.18
C PHE A 92 -9.20 -3.26 3.75
N LEU A 93 -10.08 -2.78 4.65
CA LEU A 93 -10.85 -1.56 4.42
C LEU A 93 -9.92 -0.35 4.23
N THR A 94 -8.92 -0.20 5.10
CA THR A 94 -7.93 0.90 5.02
C THR A 94 -7.15 0.85 3.70
N PHE A 95 -6.77 -0.33 3.22
CA PHE A 95 -6.14 -0.47 1.91
C PHE A 95 -7.03 0.05 0.78
N ILE A 96 -8.33 -0.28 0.80
CA ILE A 96 -9.30 0.21 -0.19
C ILE A 96 -9.46 1.74 -0.12
N GLU A 97 -9.49 2.31 1.07
CA GLU A 97 -9.61 3.75 1.25
C GLU A 97 -8.36 4.52 0.80
N LEU A 98 -7.18 3.89 0.84
CA LEU A 98 -5.94 4.45 0.34
C LEU A 98 -5.73 4.25 -1.18
N LEU A 99 -6.58 3.45 -1.85
CA LEU A 99 -6.49 3.24 -3.31
C LEU A 99 -6.49 4.54 -4.13
N PRO A 100 -7.30 5.57 -3.81
CA PRO A 100 -7.25 6.83 -4.54
C PRO A 100 -5.91 7.55 -4.41
N ASP A 101 -5.21 7.36 -3.28
CA ASP A 101 -3.87 7.92 -3.04
C ASP A 101 -2.79 7.12 -3.79
N TYR A 102 -3.06 5.84 -4.02
CA TYR A 102 -2.16 4.92 -4.72
C TYR A 102 -2.60 4.84 -6.18
N SER A 103 -2.27 5.87 -6.95
CA SER A 103 -2.64 5.90 -8.38
C SER A 103 -2.11 4.66 -9.11
N ASP A 104 -2.79 4.25 -10.18
CA ASP A 104 -2.38 3.12 -11.02
C ASP A 104 -0.91 3.24 -11.46
N LEU A 105 -0.42 4.47 -11.64
CA LEU A 105 0.97 4.72 -12.00
C LEU A 105 1.95 4.48 -10.85
N VAL A 106 1.60 4.80 -9.60
CA VAL A 106 2.44 4.47 -8.43
C VAL A 106 2.47 2.96 -8.23
N PHE A 107 1.33 2.29 -8.41
CA PHE A 107 1.25 0.85 -8.38
C PHE A 107 2.11 0.23 -9.49
N SER A 108 1.95 0.68 -10.74
CA SER A 108 2.77 0.24 -11.88
C SER A 108 4.27 0.50 -11.64
N ALA A 109 4.65 1.68 -11.13
CA ALA A 109 6.04 2.01 -10.80
C ALA A 109 6.67 0.96 -9.86
N SER A 110 5.89 0.40 -8.94
CA SER A 110 6.36 -0.64 -8.01
C SER A 110 6.74 -1.97 -8.68
N PHE A 111 6.42 -2.17 -9.95
CA PHE A 111 6.78 -3.36 -10.73
C PHE A 111 7.89 -3.11 -11.75
N TYR A 112 8.09 -1.85 -12.18
CA TYR A 112 8.99 -1.52 -13.29
C TYR A 112 10.20 -0.68 -12.88
N LEU A 113 10.10 0.13 -11.82
CA LEU A 113 11.19 1.00 -11.39
C LEU A 113 12.01 0.34 -10.27
N PRO A 114 13.35 0.17 -10.44
CA PRO A 114 14.19 -0.60 -9.51
C PRO A 114 14.05 -0.20 -8.04
N LYS A 115 14.17 1.09 -7.73
CA LYS A 115 14.03 1.58 -6.34
C LYS A 115 12.63 1.35 -5.76
N CYS A 116 11.60 1.43 -6.61
CA CYS A 116 10.23 1.17 -6.22
C CYS A 116 9.99 -0.34 -5.98
N ILE A 117 10.64 -1.21 -6.77
CA ILE A 117 10.64 -2.67 -6.54
C ILE A 117 11.28 -3.00 -5.19
N GLU A 118 12.42 -2.39 -4.87
CA GLU A 118 13.10 -2.59 -3.58
C GLU A 118 12.20 -2.17 -2.41
N GLU A 119 11.58 -1.00 -2.50
CA GLU A 119 10.65 -0.50 -1.48
C GLU A 119 9.41 -1.41 -1.34
N ARG A 120 8.84 -1.91 -2.45
CA ARG A 120 7.76 -2.89 -2.42
C ARG A 120 8.18 -4.16 -1.70
N ASN A 121 9.38 -4.67 -1.99
CA ASN A 121 9.89 -5.89 -1.36
C ASN A 121 10.18 -5.67 0.15
N ARG A 122 10.65 -4.49 0.53
CA ARG A 122 10.79 -4.08 1.94
C ARG A 122 9.43 -4.09 2.64
N ALA A 123 8.44 -3.43 2.03
CA ALA A 123 7.09 -3.35 2.58
C ALA A 123 6.44 -4.73 2.72
N LYS A 124 6.61 -5.62 1.72
CA LYS A 124 6.13 -7.01 1.79
C LYS A 124 6.69 -7.77 2.99
N LYS A 125 8.00 -7.68 3.23
CA LYS A 125 8.64 -8.31 4.39
C LYS A 125 8.08 -7.79 5.70
N TYR A 126 7.89 -6.47 5.80
CA TYR A 126 7.29 -5.84 6.97
C TYR A 126 5.85 -6.31 7.18
N TYR A 127 5.01 -6.27 6.15
CA TYR A 127 3.62 -6.72 6.24
C TYR A 127 3.53 -8.19 6.65
N LYS A 128 4.36 -9.07 6.10
CA LYS A 128 4.41 -10.47 6.51
C LYS A 128 4.63 -10.62 8.02
N GLN A 129 5.58 -9.89 8.58
CA GLN A 129 5.88 -9.94 10.02
C GLN A 129 4.71 -9.44 10.88
N VAL A 130 4.05 -8.35 10.46
CA VAL A 130 2.93 -7.77 11.21
C VAL A 130 1.68 -8.64 11.09
N PHE A 131 1.32 -9.08 9.89
CA PHE A 131 0.18 -9.98 9.67
C PHE A 131 0.34 -11.29 10.44
N ARG A 132 1.56 -11.86 10.46
CA ARG A 132 1.85 -13.04 11.28
C ARG A 132 1.53 -12.82 12.77
N LYS A 133 1.88 -11.64 13.31
CA LYS A 133 1.56 -11.29 14.71
C LYS A 133 0.06 -11.12 14.92
N ILE A 134 -0.65 -10.49 13.99
CA ILE A 134 -2.11 -10.31 14.05
C ILE A 134 -2.80 -11.68 14.02
N ILE A 135 -2.43 -12.56 13.08
CA ILE A 135 -3.01 -13.90 12.91
C ILE A 135 -2.72 -14.76 14.15
N LYS A 136 -1.47 -14.75 14.65
CA LYS A 136 -1.11 -15.49 15.87
C LYS A 136 -1.96 -15.07 17.07
N LYS A 137 -2.28 -13.78 17.16
CA LYS A 137 -3.10 -13.24 18.25
C LYS A 137 -4.60 -13.53 18.07
N GLY A 138 -5.12 -13.38 16.85
CA GLY A 138 -6.53 -13.58 16.55
C GLY A 138 -6.97 -15.05 16.54
N TRP A 139 -6.06 -15.96 16.19
CA TRP A 139 -6.29 -17.41 16.11
C TRP A 139 -5.19 -18.16 16.88
N PRO A 140 -5.25 -18.17 18.22
CA PRO A 140 -4.22 -18.78 19.05
C PRO A 140 -4.21 -20.32 18.87
N GLY A 141 -3.08 -20.93 19.21
CA GLY A 141 -2.91 -22.40 19.16
C GLY A 141 -2.34 -22.95 17.84
N LYS A 142 -2.12 -22.11 16.83
CA LYS A 142 -1.50 -22.53 15.58
C LYS A 142 -0.01 -22.77 15.73
N ILE A 143 0.50 -23.88 15.15
CA ILE A 143 1.94 -24.12 15.06
C ILE A 143 2.58 -23.18 14.03
N ASP A 144 3.86 -22.86 14.20
CA ASP A 144 4.56 -21.85 13.40
C ASP A 144 4.51 -22.14 11.89
N ALA A 145 4.64 -23.40 11.45
CA ALA A 145 4.59 -23.76 10.02
C ALA A 145 3.20 -23.48 9.40
N VAL A 146 2.11 -23.74 10.13
CA VAL A 146 0.74 -23.42 9.69
C VAL A 146 0.55 -21.92 9.65
N LEU A 147 0.99 -21.23 10.70
CA LEU A 147 0.91 -19.77 10.81
C LEU A 147 1.63 -19.06 9.66
N ASP A 148 2.83 -19.51 9.30
CA ASP A 148 3.60 -18.91 8.20
C ASP A 148 2.90 -19.12 6.85
N ARG A 149 2.41 -20.34 6.58
CA ARG A 149 1.65 -20.64 5.35
C ARG A 149 0.37 -19.81 5.27
N GLN A 150 -0.40 -19.72 6.35
CA GLN A 150 -1.63 -18.92 6.39
C GLN A 150 -1.33 -17.41 6.22
N THR A 151 -0.24 -16.92 6.81
CA THR A 151 0.19 -15.53 6.62
C THR A 151 0.52 -15.25 5.15
N ASP A 152 1.24 -16.15 4.49
CA ASP A 152 1.60 -15.99 3.08
C ASP A 152 0.35 -16.02 2.19
N LEU A 153 -0.62 -16.90 2.46
CA LEU A 153 -1.88 -16.97 1.71
C LEU A 153 -2.74 -15.73 1.92
N VAL A 154 -2.86 -15.23 3.14
CA VAL A 154 -3.58 -13.97 3.43
C VAL A 154 -2.96 -12.80 2.67
N LEU A 155 -1.63 -12.68 2.67
CA LEU A 155 -0.96 -11.60 1.94
C LEU A 155 -1.13 -11.73 0.43
N LEU A 156 -0.98 -12.93 -0.12
CA LEU A 156 -1.18 -13.18 -1.55
C LEU A 156 -2.60 -12.84 -1.98
N SER A 157 -3.59 -13.28 -1.20
CA SER A 157 -5.00 -12.95 -1.43
C SER A 157 -5.27 -11.46 -1.31
N ALA A 158 -4.63 -10.76 -0.35
CA ALA A 158 -4.76 -9.32 -0.18
C ALA A 158 -4.21 -8.54 -1.38
N TYR A 159 -3.10 -8.97 -1.96
CA TYR A 159 -2.56 -8.33 -3.17
C TYR A 159 -3.49 -8.51 -4.37
N GLY A 160 -3.99 -9.73 -4.63
CA GLY A 160 -4.95 -9.96 -5.71
C GLY A 160 -6.26 -9.21 -5.52
N PHE A 161 -6.77 -9.17 -4.28
CA PHE A 161 -7.94 -8.38 -3.93
C PHE A 161 -7.71 -6.87 -4.18
N TYR A 162 -6.55 -6.35 -3.80
CA TYR A 162 -6.18 -4.97 -4.03
C TYR A 162 -6.12 -4.61 -5.52
N GLU A 163 -5.46 -5.46 -6.34
CA GLU A 163 -5.42 -5.30 -7.79
C GLU A 163 -6.83 -5.28 -8.39
N TYR A 164 -7.68 -6.21 -8.00
CA TYR A 164 -9.06 -6.25 -8.46
C TYR A 164 -9.83 -4.98 -8.07
N CYS A 165 -9.69 -4.53 -6.82
CA CYS A 165 -10.33 -3.30 -6.35
C CYS A 165 -9.89 -2.04 -7.11
N ALA A 166 -8.69 -2.01 -7.70
CA ALA A 166 -8.25 -0.91 -8.55
C ALA A 166 -9.06 -0.80 -9.86
N THR A 167 -9.63 -1.91 -10.34
CA THR A 167 -10.36 -1.98 -11.62
C THR A 167 -11.86 -1.72 -11.50
N VAL A 168 -12.42 -1.73 -10.28
CA VAL A 168 -13.88 -1.66 -10.04
C VAL A 168 -14.30 -0.39 -9.30
N GLY A 169 -15.58 -0.05 -9.38
CA GLY A 169 -16.15 1.14 -8.76
C GLY A 169 -16.27 1.04 -7.22
N LYS A 170 -16.38 2.18 -6.55
CA LYS A 170 -16.43 2.27 -5.07
C LYS A 170 -17.52 1.41 -4.43
N ARG A 171 -18.70 1.31 -5.07
CA ARG A 171 -19.83 0.51 -4.55
C ARG A 171 -19.49 -0.98 -4.57
N GLU A 172 -18.90 -1.43 -5.66
CA GLU A 172 -18.50 -2.83 -5.85
C GLU A 172 -17.37 -3.23 -4.92
N ARG A 173 -16.37 -2.36 -4.72
CA ARG A 173 -15.28 -2.57 -3.75
C ARG A 173 -15.79 -2.92 -2.36
N LYS A 174 -16.83 -2.20 -1.88
CA LYS A 174 -17.42 -2.45 -0.56
C LYS A 174 -18.14 -3.79 -0.47
N ALA A 175 -18.85 -4.19 -1.54
CA ALA A 175 -19.53 -5.47 -1.56
C ALA A 175 -18.53 -6.63 -1.51
N ILE A 176 -17.53 -6.58 -2.36
CA ILE A 176 -16.49 -7.62 -2.45
C ILE A 176 -15.63 -7.70 -1.18
N LEU A 177 -15.40 -6.56 -0.49
CA LEU A 177 -14.67 -6.55 0.78
C LEU A 177 -15.30 -7.47 1.82
N LYS A 178 -16.63 -7.50 1.90
CA LYS A 178 -17.34 -8.38 2.84
C LYS A 178 -17.06 -9.84 2.53
N ASP A 179 -17.15 -10.22 1.26
CA ASP A 179 -16.91 -11.59 0.82
C ASP A 179 -15.44 -11.99 1.01
N PHE A 180 -14.53 -11.07 0.72
CA PHE A 180 -13.10 -11.24 0.96
C PHE A 180 -12.79 -11.47 2.45
N ASN A 181 -13.34 -10.67 3.35
CA ASN A 181 -13.16 -10.84 4.79
C ASN A 181 -13.72 -12.18 5.27
N ASN A 182 -14.88 -12.60 4.77
CA ASN A 182 -15.45 -13.90 5.07
C ASN A 182 -14.53 -15.04 4.62
N MET A 183 -14.00 -14.96 3.40
CA MET A 183 -13.06 -15.93 2.87
C MET A 183 -11.78 -16.03 3.73
N ILE A 184 -11.19 -14.90 4.11
CA ILE A 184 -10.00 -14.87 4.98
C ILE A 184 -10.32 -15.48 6.36
N ASN A 185 -11.45 -15.13 6.97
CA ASN A 185 -11.84 -15.68 8.27
C ASN A 185 -12.04 -17.19 8.22
N LEU A 186 -12.70 -17.73 7.19
CA LEU A 186 -12.87 -19.16 6.98
C LEU A 186 -11.53 -19.87 6.80
N HIS A 187 -10.63 -19.29 6.01
CA HIS A 187 -9.28 -19.81 5.82
C HIS A 187 -8.49 -19.86 7.15
N LEU A 188 -8.58 -18.83 7.96
CA LEU A 188 -7.86 -18.76 9.24
C LEU A 188 -8.47 -19.67 10.33
N GLN A 189 -9.73 -20.07 10.18
CA GLN A 189 -10.40 -21.05 11.06
C GLN A 189 -10.11 -22.50 10.67
N ASP A 190 -9.23 -22.75 9.69
CA ASP A 190 -8.94 -24.09 9.15
C ASP A 190 -10.15 -24.85 8.59
N ARG A 191 -11.24 -24.13 8.23
CA ARG A 191 -12.48 -24.73 7.70
C ARG A 191 -12.50 -24.92 6.18
N LEU A 192 -11.47 -24.44 5.48
CA LEU A 192 -11.43 -24.49 4.00
C LEU A 192 -10.49 -25.57 3.43
N PHE A 193 -9.75 -26.32 4.25
CA PHE A 193 -8.70 -27.21 3.78
C PHE A 193 -8.71 -28.60 4.46
N PHE A 194 -9.90 -29.17 4.59
CA PHE A 194 -10.06 -30.59 4.89
C PHE A 194 -11.12 -31.22 3.99
#